data_637223773984f15c71de0a47cf6492ac
#
_entry.id   637223773984f15c71de0a47cf6492ac
#
_cell.length_a   1.000
_cell.length_b   1.000
_cell.length_c   1.000
_cell.angle_alpha   90.00
_cell.angle_beta   90.00
_cell.angle_gamma   90.00
#
_symmetry.space_group_name_H-M   'P 1'
#
loop_
_entity.id
_entity.type
_entity.pdbx_description
1 polymer ?
#
loop_
_entity_poly.entity_id
_entity_poly.type
_entity_poly.pdbx_seq_one_letter_code
_entity_poly.pdbx_strand_id
1 'polypeptide(L)'
;MLEAYDFATSVAVNKGDGTFSLQPLPAEAQFSDVDAVLAGDFDGDGRTDLILAGNDYGVPPVLGRYDASYGLLLRGMPAAAGRSLFQPVNLAESGLVLEGQVRHIRALRRANGSRLVVAARNDDALQVLQFSPPIPSTASSRP
;
A
#
# COMPACT_ATOMS: atom_id res chain seq x y z
N MET A 1 6.95 -23.42 -24.27
CA MET A 1 7.46 -22.09 -23.90
C MET A 1 6.44 -21.49 -22.94
N LEU A 2 6.87 -20.98 -21.79
CA LEU A 2 5.96 -20.26 -20.88
C LEU A 2 5.93 -18.80 -21.32
N GLU A 3 4.74 -18.24 -21.47
CA GLU A 3 4.54 -16.86 -21.88
C GLU A 3 3.82 -16.12 -20.76
N ALA A 4 4.25 -14.91 -20.45
CA ALA A 4 3.61 -14.02 -19.49
C ALA A 4 2.96 -12.86 -20.25
N TYR A 5 1.70 -12.58 -19.93
CA TYR A 5 0.90 -11.55 -20.61
C TYR A 5 0.57 -10.35 -19.72
N ASP A 6 0.59 -10.55 -18.40
CA ASP A 6 0.32 -9.50 -17.41
C ASP A 6 1.57 -9.16 -16.63
N PHE A 7 2.02 -7.92 -16.74
CA PHE A 7 3.19 -7.37 -16.03
C PHE A 7 2.82 -6.29 -15.02
N ALA A 8 1.54 -5.89 -15.00
CA ALA A 8 1.09 -4.87 -14.08
C ALA A 8 0.94 -5.42 -12.66
N THR A 9 1.36 -4.64 -11.67
CA THR A 9 0.99 -4.87 -10.27
C THR A 9 -0.53 -4.83 -10.17
N SER A 10 -1.14 -5.96 -9.82
CA SER A 10 -2.58 -6.18 -9.95
C SER A 10 -3.16 -6.82 -8.70
N VAL A 11 -4.45 -6.63 -8.49
CA VAL A 11 -5.25 -7.37 -7.52
C VAL A 11 -6.05 -8.47 -8.20
N ALA A 12 -6.02 -9.68 -7.64
CA ALA A 12 -6.87 -10.79 -8.06
C ALA A 12 -8.18 -10.76 -7.27
N VAL A 13 -9.26 -10.39 -7.93
CA VAL A 13 -10.60 -10.31 -7.32
C VAL A 13 -11.29 -11.66 -7.46
N ASN A 14 -11.65 -12.26 -6.32
CA ASN A 14 -12.42 -13.50 -6.30
C ASN A 14 -13.87 -13.23 -6.71
N LYS A 15 -14.35 -13.94 -7.74
CA LYS A 15 -15.73 -13.81 -8.23
C LYS A 15 -16.74 -14.67 -7.46
N GLY A 16 -16.28 -15.55 -6.56
CA GLY A 16 -17.13 -16.44 -5.78
C GLY A 16 -17.55 -17.72 -6.51
N ASP A 17 -17.19 -17.90 -7.77
CA ASP A 17 -17.46 -19.07 -8.59
C ASP A 17 -16.22 -19.98 -8.79
N GLY A 18 -15.16 -19.75 -8.00
CA GLY A 18 -13.88 -20.43 -8.15
C GLY A 18 -12.95 -19.76 -9.16
N THR A 19 -13.36 -18.65 -9.77
CA THR A 19 -12.51 -17.88 -10.70
C THR A 19 -12.11 -16.52 -10.11
N PHE A 20 -11.05 -15.95 -10.69
CA PHE A 20 -10.53 -14.63 -10.33
C PHE A 20 -10.50 -13.72 -11.55
N SER A 21 -10.61 -12.43 -11.31
CA SER A 21 -10.35 -11.44 -12.34
C SER A 21 -9.19 -10.54 -11.88
N LEU A 22 -8.19 -10.40 -12.73
CA LEU A 22 -7.07 -9.50 -12.48
C LEU A 22 -7.51 -8.06 -12.79
N GLN A 23 -7.23 -7.16 -11.86
CA GLN A 23 -7.45 -5.73 -12.03
C GLN A 23 -6.16 -5.01 -11.72
N PRO A 24 -5.57 -4.27 -12.69
CA PRO A 24 -4.39 -3.47 -12.45
C PRO A 24 -4.64 -2.45 -11.34
N LEU A 25 -3.67 -2.30 -10.45
CA LEU A 25 -3.66 -1.23 -9.48
C LEU A 25 -3.38 0.13 -10.18
N PRO A 26 -3.66 1.26 -9.53
CA PRO A 26 -3.37 2.59 -10.08
C PRO A 26 -1.93 2.75 -10.57
N ALA A 27 -1.70 3.74 -11.43
CA ALA A 27 -0.41 3.98 -12.08
C ALA A 27 0.73 4.15 -11.08
N GLU A 28 0.44 4.75 -9.93
CA GLU A 28 1.42 4.97 -8.85
C GLU A 28 1.97 3.65 -8.29
N ALA A 29 1.20 2.57 -8.34
CA ALA A 29 1.64 1.23 -7.93
C ALA A 29 2.52 0.53 -8.98
N GLN A 30 2.73 1.15 -10.14
CA GLN A 30 3.56 0.62 -11.23
C GLN A 30 4.93 1.30 -11.32
N PHE A 31 5.21 2.30 -10.47
CA PHE A 31 6.44 3.11 -10.58
C PHE A 31 7.68 2.44 -9.99
N SER A 32 7.50 1.45 -9.14
CA SER A 32 8.59 0.70 -8.51
C SER A 32 8.15 -0.73 -8.24
N ASP A 33 9.11 -1.60 -7.98
CA ASP A 33 8.84 -2.96 -7.51
C ASP A 33 8.04 -2.94 -6.21
N VAL A 34 7.12 -3.88 -6.07
CA VAL A 34 6.32 -4.06 -4.86
C VAL A 34 6.73 -5.38 -4.21
N ASP A 35 7.57 -5.29 -3.18
CA ASP A 35 8.04 -6.45 -2.42
C ASP A 35 7.20 -6.71 -1.16
N ALA A 36 6.54 -5.66 -0.67
CA ALA A 36 5.79 -5.73 0.57
C ALA A 36 4.41 -5.12 0.42
N VAL A 37 3.40 -5.86 0.89
CA VAL A 37 1.99 -5.45 0.92
C VAL A 37 1.45 -5.64 2.32
N LEU A 38 0.76 -4.64 2.82
CA LEU A 38 -0.02 -4.71 4.06
C LEU A 38 -1.45 -4.27 3.78
N ALA A 39 -2.41 -5.16 4.02
CA ALA A 39 -3.83 -4.88 3.91
C ALA A 39 -4.44 -4.58 5.27
N GLY A 40 -5.33 -3.61 5.33
CA GLY A 40 -6.04 -3.21 6.54
C GLY A 40 -6.90 -1.99 6.31
N ASP A 41 -7.75 -1.67 7.26
CA ASP A 41 -8.51 -0.42 7.29
C ASP A 41 -7.65 0.63 8.01
N PHE A 42 -7.08 1.57 7.27
CA PHE A 42 -6.15 2.58 7.81
C PHE A 42 -6.82 3.93 8.06
N ASP A 43 -7.97 4.20 7.44
CA ASP A 43 -8.72 5.45 7.61
C ASP A 43 -9.99 5.29 8.46
N GLY A 44 -10.38 4.06 8.81
CA GLY A 44 -11.51 3.76 9.68
C GLY A 44 -12.86 3.73 8.97
N ASP A 45 -12.87 3.62 7.65
CA ASP A 45 -14.10 3.61 6.84
C ASP A 45 -14.72 2.20 6.67
N GLY A 46 -14.08 1.17 7.21
CA GLY A 46 -14.52 -0.22 7.18
C GLY A 46 -14.15 -0.96 5.89
N ARG A 47 -13.44 -0.34 4.97
CA ARG A 47 -12.93 -0.99 3.75
C ARG A 47 -11.46 -1.36 3.91
N THR A 48 -11.03 -2.30 3.07
CA THR A 48 -9.63 -2.69 3.06
C THR A 48 -8.82 -1.72 2.19
N ASP A 49 -7.84 -1.08 2.81
CA ASP A 49 -6.79 -0.31 2.16
C ASP A 49 -5.55 -1.16 1.98
N LEU A 50 -4.61 -0.68 1.16
CA LEU A 50 -3.32 -1.32 0.95
C LEU A 50 -2.19 -0.32 1.21
N ILE A 51 -1.17 -0.78 1.93
CA ILE A 51 0.15 -0.13 1.94
C ILE A 51 1.06 -0.99 1.09
N LEU A 52 1.65 -0.39 0.07
CA LEU A 52 2.63 -1.00 -0.83
C LEU A 52 3.99 -0.36 -0.59
N ALA A 53 5.04 -1.16 -0.63
CA ALA A 53 6.43 -0.67 -0.62
C ALA A 53 7.35 -1.69 -1.28
N GLY A 54 8.50 -1.21 -1.74
CA GLY A 54 9.50 -2.02 -2.43
C GLY A 54 10.76 -1.22 -2.68
N ASN A 55 11.21 -1.14 -3.86
CA ASN A 55 12.46 -0.63 -4.42
C ASN A 55 13.51 -1.73 -4.59
N ASP A 56 14.33 -1.60 -5.63
CA ASP A 56 15.45 -2.52 -5.87
C ASP A 56 16.76 -1.74 -6.06
N TYR A 57 17.72 -2.02 -5.17
CA TYR A 57 19.08 -1.47 -5.21
C TYR A 57 20.10 -2.47 -5.78
N GLY A 58 19.67 -3.72 -6.05
CA GLY A 58 20.50 -4.79 -6.56
C GLY A 58 20.72 -4.78 -8.06
N VAL A 59 20.21 -3.78 -8.78
CA VAL A 59 20.39 -3.64 -10.23
C VAL A 59 21.84 -3.29 -10.59
N PRO A 60 22.31 -3.65 -11.80
CA PRO A 60 23.64 -3.28 -12.26
C PRO A 60 23.89 -1.77 -12.16
N PRO A 61 25.08 -1.32 -11.72
CA PRO A 61 25.38 0.10 -11.50
C PRO A 61 25.11 1.02 -12.71
N VAL A 62 25.18 0.48 -13.92
CA VAL A 62 24.92 1.22 -15.16
C VAL A 62 23.44 1.64 -15.30
N LEU A 63 22.53 0.93 -14.63
CA LEU A 63 21.08 1.22 -14.66
C LEU A 63 20.64 2.13 -13.52
N GLY A 64 21.51 2.36 -12.54
CA GLY A 64 21.16 3.13 -11.33
C GLY A 64 20.36 2.31 -10.32
N ARG A 65 19.67 2.99 -9.41
CA ARG A 65 18.79 2.37 -8.43
C ARG A 65 17.34 2.50 -8.86
N TYR A 66 16.54 1.47 -8.59
CA TYR A 66 15.08 1.54 -8.73
C TYR A 66 14.49 1.94 -7.38
N ASP A 67 14.46 3.26 -7.12
CA ASP A 67 14.07 3.86 -5.84
C ASP A 67 12.92 4.89 -5.97
N ALA A 68 12.03 4.67 -6.93
CA ALA A 68 10.93 5.59 -7.21
C ALA A 68 9.81 5.57 -6.16
N SER A 69 9.85 4.63 -5.20
CA SER A 69 8.79 4.49 -4.19
C SER A 69 9.24 4.97 -2.82
N TYR A 70 8.43 5.83 -2.21
CA TYR A 70 8.48 6.19 -0.78
C TYR A 70 7.36 5.50 0.02
N GLY A 71 6.86 4.38 -0.47
CA GLY A 71 5.64 3.74 0.01
C GLY A 71 4.39 4.40 -0.60
N LEU A 72 3.36 3.61 -0.76
CA LEU A 72 2.09 4.03 -1.34
C LEU A 72 0.94 3.53 -0.49
N LEU A 73 0.08 4.46 -0.05
CA LEU A 73 -1.21 4.13 0.54
C LEU A 73 -2.26 4.16 -0.57
N LEU A 74 -2.97 3.06 -0.72
CA LEU A 74 -4.12 2.92 -1.61
C LEU A 74 -5.37 2.78 -0.74
N ARG A 75 -6.29 3.72 -0.84
CA ARG A 75 -7.60 3.68 -0.17
C ARG A 75 -8.54 2.74 -0.91
N GLY A 76 -9.20 1.84 -0.17
CA GLY A 76 -10.25 0.98 -0.71
C GLY A 76 -11.49 1.75 -1.12
N MET A 77 -11.94 1.55 -2.36
CA MET A 77 -13.11 2.22 -2.90
C MET A 77 -14.31 1.27 -2.93
N PRO A 78 -15.55 1.79 -2.83
CA PRO A 78 -16.73 0.98 -3.08
C PRO A 78 -16.68 0.34 -4.46
N ALA A 79 -16.99 -0.96 -4.53
CA ALA A 79 -17.06 -1.67 -5.80
C ALA A 79 -18.11 -1.02 -6.72
N ALA A 80 -17.68 -0.54 -7.87
CA ALA A 80 -18.54 0.04 -8.89
C ALA A 80 -18.03 -0.36 -10.28
N ALA A 81 -18.96 -0.65 -11.19
CA ALA A 81 -18.60 -1.06 -12.55
C ALA A 81 -17.74 0.01 -13.23
N GLY A 82 -16.61 -0.42 -13.80
CA GLY A 82 -15.69 0.44 -14.54
C GLY A 82 -14.82 1.38 -13.67
N ARG A 83 -14.83 1.22 -12.36
CA ARG A 83 -13.96 1.98 -11.44
C ARG A 83 -12.90 1.11 -10.81
N SER A 84 -11.74 1.70 -10.51
CA SER A 84 -10.70 1.04 -9.73
C SER A 84 -11.23 0.75 -8.32
N LEU A 85 -10.85 -0.42 -7.79
CA LEU A 85 -11.12 -0.79 -6.40
C LEU A 85 -10.27 -0.01 -5.39
N PHE A 86 -9.23 0.67 -5.85
CA PHE A 86 -8.29 1.38 -5.02
C PHE A 86 -7.99 2.77 -5.60
N GLN A 87 -7.83 3.74 -4.71
CA GLN A 87 -7.43 5.10 -5.04
C GLN A 87 -6.13 5.46 -4.32
N PRO A 88 -5.12 5.99 -5.04
CA PRO A 88 -3.89 6.43 -4.40
C PRO A 88 -4.15 7.63 -3.49
N VAL A 89 -3.54 7.58 -2.31
CA VAL A 89 -3.52 8.70 -1.36
C VAL A 89 -2.15 9.35 -1.47
N ASN A 90 -2.12 10.65 -1.73
CA ASN A 90 -0.86 11.35 -1.89
C ASN A 90 -0.07 11.42 -0.57
N LEU A 91 1.25 11.62 -0.68
CA LEU A 91 2.17 11.64 0.45
C LEU A 91 1.81 12.71 1.49
N ALA A 92 1.38 13.88 1.03
CA ALA A 92 1.03 14.99 1.93
C ALA A 92 -0.24 14.69 2.75
N GLU A 93 -1.16 13.92 2.20
CA GLU A 93 -2.39 13.49 2.89
C GLU A 93 -2.12 12.30 3.82
N SER A 94 -1.41 11.29 3.33
CA SER A 94 -1.16 10.05 4.09
C SER A 94 -0.09 10.22 5.17
N GLY A 95 0.89 11.08 4.95
CA GLY A 95 2.10 11.17 5.78
C GLY A 95 2.95 9.90 5.76
N LEU A 96 2.63 8.93 4.89
CA LEU A 96 3.31 7.64 4.80
C LEU A 96 4.64 7.82 4.06
N VAL A 97 5.76 7.72 4.78
CA VAL A 97 7.10 7.73 4.19
C VAL A 97 7.80 6.42 4.56
N LEU A 98 8.03 5.57 3.58
CA LEU A 98 8.78 4.32 3.69
C LEU A 98 9.96 4.37 2.73
N GLU A 99 11.10 4.81 3.21
CA GLU A 99 12.32 4.94 2.41
C GLU A 99 13.08 3.62 2.34
N GLY A 100 13.89 3.49 1.31
CA GLY A 100 14.80 2.36 1.15
C GLY A 100 14.16 1.14 0.52
N GLN A 101 14.92 0.06 0.55
CA GLN A 101 14.53 -1.22 -0.05
C GLN A 101 13.69 -2.02 0.94
N VAL A 102 12.38 -1.75 0.98
CA VAL A 102 11.46 -2.42 1.90
C VAL A 102 11.17 -3.83 1.42
N ARG A 103 11.37 -4.84 2.27
CA ARG A 103 11.13 -6.25 1.96
C ARG A 103 9.90 -6.82 2.66
N HIS A 104 9.57 -6.32 3.84
CA HIS A 104 8.40 -6.77 4.58
C HIS A 104 7.76 -5.64 5.37
N ILE A 105 6.43 -5.68 5.45
CA ILE A 105 5.63 -4.78 6.29
C ILE A 105 4.71 -5.62 7.18
N ARG A 106 4.59 -5.25 8.45
CA ARG A 106 3.66 -5.88 9.40
C ARG A 106 2.98 -4.83 10.26
N ALA A 107 1.70 -5.06 10.54
CA ALA A 107 0.97 -4.31 11.55
C ALA A 107 1.12 -4.99 12.92
N LEU A 108 1.40 -4.19 13.94
CA LEU A 108 1.41 -4.60 15.33
C LEU A 108 0.35 -3.81 16.09
N ARG A 109 -0.38 -4.49 16.96
CA ARG A 109 -1.34 -3.86 17.86
C ARG A 109 -0.73 -3.72 19.24
N ARG A 110 -0.74 -2.50 19.77
CA ARG A 110 -0.29 -2.22 21.14
C ARG A 110 -1.41 -2.53 22.15
N ALA A 111 -1.03 -2.75 23.41
CA ALA A 111 -1.99 -2.98 24.50
C ALA A 111 -3.00 -1.83 24.68
N ASN A 112 -2.61 -0.61 24.35
CA ASN A 112 -3.50 0.58 24.38
C ASN A 112 -4.42 0.70 23.15
N GLY A 113 -4.41 -0.30 22.24
CA GLY A 113 -5.23 -0.33 21.04
C GLY A 113 -4.65 0.40 19.83
N SER A 114 -3.57 1.18 19.98
CA SER A 114 -2.93 1.84 18.84
C SER A 114 -2.27 0.81 17.90
N ARG A 115 -2.17 1.16 16.62
CA ARG A 115 -1.52 0.34 15.60
C ARG A 115 -0.16 0.92 15.24
N LEU A 116 0.82 0.04 15.13
CA LEU A 116 2.12 0.34 14.54
C LEU A 116 2.25 -0.41 13.23
N VAL A 117 2.92 0.21 12.27
CA VAL A 117 3.38 -0.45 11.06
C VAL A 117 4.90 -0.53 11.15
N VAL A 118 5.43 -1.74 11.03
CA VAL A 118 6.86 -2.03 11.06
C VAL A 118 7.29 -2.46 9.67
N ALA A 119 8.23 -1.75 9.10
CA ALA A 119 8.84 -2.07 7.82
C ALA A 119 10.27 -2.58 8.02
N ALA A 120 10.54 -3.76 7.47
CA ALA A 120 11.87 -4.32 7.39
C ALA A 120 12.51 -3.93 6.05
N ARG A 121 13.66 -3.30 6.13
CA ARG A 121 14.43 -2.83 4.97
C ARG A 121 15.67 -3.68 4.78
N ASN A 122 16.08 -3.87 3.54
CA ASN A 122 17.31 -4.57 3.23
C ASN A 122 18.51 -3.69 3.60
N ASP A 123 19.43 -4.25 4.38
CA ASP A 123 20.69 -3.62 4.83
C ASP A 123 20.46 -2.24 5.53
N ASP A 124 19.35 -2.12 6.27
CA ASP A 124 19.00 -0.88 6.99
C ASP A 124 18.18 -1.18 8.24
N ALA A 125 18.08 -0.19 9.15
CA ALA A 125 17.31 -0.30 10.38
C ALA A 125 15.81 -0.49 10.10
N LEU A 126 15.10 -1.15 11.02
CA LEU A 126 13.64 -1.21 10.97
C LEU A 126 13.05 0.20 11.05
N GLN A 127 12.06 0.46 10.21
CA GLN A 127 11.27 1.67 10.30
C GLN A 127 9.94 1.36 10.99
N VAL A 128 9.57 2.19 11.95
CA VAL A 128 8.32 2.03 12.71
C VAL A 128 7.49 3.28 12.55
N LEU A 129 6.27 3.11 12.06
CA LEU A 129 5.29 4.16 11.87
C LEU A 129 4.11 3.93 12.82
N GLN A 130 3.57 5.00 13.37
CA GLN A 130 2.33 4.94 14.15
C GLN A 130 1.22 5.57 13.33
N PHE A 131 0.18 4.80 13.05
CA PHE A 131 -1.06 5.34 12.49
C PHE A 131 -1.88 5.94 13.63
N SER A 132 -2.17 7.23 13.49
CA SER A 132 -3.18 7.88 14.31
C SER A 132 -4.51 7.76 13.55
N PRO A 133 -5.58 7.26 14.17
CA PRO A 133 -6.88 7.30 13.53
C PRO A 133 -7.23 8.76 13.19
N PRO A 134 -7.97 9.01 12.12
CA PRO A 134 -8.44 10.36 11.81
C PRO A 134 -9.15 10.92 13.04
N ILE A 135 -8.83 12.15 13.41
CA ILE A 135 -9.53 12.86 14.48
C ILE A 135 -11.00 12.94 14.03
N PRO A 136 -11.96 12.35 14.77
CA PRO A 136 -13.35 12.47 14.38
C PRO A 136 -13.66 13.98 14.25
N SER A 137 -14.10 14.39 13.08
CA SER A 137 -14.55 15.78 12.89
C SER A 137 -15.66 16.01 13.91
N THR A 138 -15.39 16.80 14.92
CA THR A 138 -16.44 17.30 15.79
C THR A 138 -17.42 18.03 14.91
N ALA A 139 -18.54 17.38 14.61
CA ALA A 139 -19.66 18.03 13.97
C ALA A 139 -19.96 19.28 14.79
N SER A 140 -19.70 20.44 14.20
CA SER A 140 -20.08 21.73 14.75
C SER A 140 -21.59 21.73 14.90
N SER A 141 -22.07 21.36 16.09
CA SER A 141 -23.40 21.74 16.51
C SER A 141 -23.38 23.25 16.71
N ARG A 142 -23.77 23.99 15.69
CA ARG A 142 -24.23 25.37 15.88
C ARG A 142 -25.66 25.32 16.32
N PRO A 143 -26.00 26.12 17.33
CA PRO A 143 -27.36 26.28 17.84
C PRO A 143 -28.28 26.95 16.81
#